data_3bf5e7d4179445b73ecb1edb16cefd05
#
_entry.id   3bf5e7d4179445b73ecb1edb16cefd05
#
_cell.length_a   1.000
_cell.length_b   1.000
_cell.length_c   1.000
_cell.angle_alpha   90.00
_cell.angle_beta   90.00
_cell.angle_gamma   90.00
#
_symmetry.space_group_name_H-M   'P 1'
#
loop_
_entity.id
_entity.type
_entity.pdbx_description
1 polymer ?
#
loop_
_entity_poly.entity_id
_entity_poly.type
_entity_poly.pdbx_seq_one_letter_code
_entity_poly.pdbx_strand_id
1 'polypeptide(L)'
;MTTLLIKNAQCLATFDDANPSKARELLHASVFVRDNLIESIGPAAELPQTADEVIDARGHLVTPGLINTHHHMFQSLTRAIPGVQNAELFSWLQGLYPIWANLTPEMVQVSTQVAMAELLMSGCTTSSDHLYIYPNGVRLDDSIEAARQIGMRFTASRGSMSVGQSQGGLPPDSVVENEDFILKDTQRLIEAYHDKSFGAMVNVAVAPCSPFSVSRDLMRESAKLARHYGVRLHTHLAENDHDLAYSKEKFNCTPAQYAQDLGWLGHDVWHAHCVKLDDEGISLFAATRTGVAHCPCSNMRLSSGIAPIRKMINAGVPVGLGVDGCASNDAAHMVNEARQAMLLARVGRALQPPSTDASGRTFFGCDLGPSEMTPRDALSVATRGGAEVLGRTDIGHLAPGMCADLALFDLGTLAFAGGAVHD
;
A
#
# COMPACT_ATOMS: atom_id res chain seq x y z
N MET A 1 -19.12 4.97 -26.60
CA MET A 1 -18.72 5.92 -25.53
C MET A 1 -19.81 5.91 -24.48
N THR A 2 -19.47 5.52 -23.26
CA THR A 2 -20.37 5.51 -22.10
C THR A 2 -20.12 6.76 -21.25
N THR A 3 -21.17 7.27 -20.62
CA THR A 3 -21.08 8.48 -19.79
C THR A 3 -21.68 8.22 -18.41
N LEU A 4 -21.03 8.77 -17.37
CA LEU A 4 -21.50 8.73 -15.98
C LEU A 4 -21.48 10.15 -15.41
N LEU A 5 -22.56 10.56 -14.77
CA LEU A 5 -22.64 11.80 -14.02
C LEU A 5 -22.84 11.49 -12.52
N ILE A 6 -21.85 11.82 -11.71
CA ILE A 6 -21.95 11.84 -10.25
C ILE A 6 -22.28 13.27 -9.86
N LYS A 7 -23.52 13.55 -9.40
CA LYS A 7 -24.00 14.90 -9.15
C LYS A 7 -24.26 15.20 -7.68
N ASN A 8 -24.12 16.49 -7.34
CA ASN A 8 -24.49 17.04 -6.04
C ASN A 8 -23.72 16.44 -4.86
N ALA A 9 -22.45 16.04 -5.03
CA ALA A 9 -21.63 15.58 -3.89
C ALA A 9 -21.69 16.61 -2.76
N GLN A 10 -21.96 16.19 -1.52
CA GLN A 10 -21.94 17.10 -0.37
C GLN A 10 -20.55 17.73 -0.23
N CYS A 11 -19.51 16.92 -0.40
CA CYS A 11 -18.14 17.37 -0.51
C CYS A 11 -17.41 16.49 -1.54
N LEU A 12 -16.70 17.12 -2.45
CA LEU A 12 -15.77 16.46 -3.38
C LEU A 12 -14.35 16.84 -2.96
N ALA A 13 -13.61 15.89 -2.37
CA ALA A 13 -12.21 16.07 -2.01
C ALA A 13 -11.32 15.62 -3.17
N THR A 14 -10.72 16.55 -3.88
CA THR A 14 -9.99 16.28 -5.13
C THR A 14 -8.60 15.74 -4.93
N PHE A 15 -7.92 16.13 -3.87
CA PHE A 15 -6.49 15.89 -3.63
C PHE A 15 -5.59 16.34 -4.80
N ASP A 16 -6.06 17.28 -5.64
CA ASP A 16 -5.29 17.89 -6.72
C ASP A 16 -4.42 19.03 -6.21
N ASP A 17 -3.12 18.75 -6.02
CA ASP A 17 -2.11 19.74 -5.62
C ASP A 17 -1.41 20.40 -6.80
N ALA A 18 -1.64 19.94 -8.02
CA ALA A 18 -1.02 20.52 -9.22
C ALA A 18 -1.54 21.93 -9.49
N ASN A 19 -2.70 22.26 -8.95
CA ASN A 19 -3.31 23.58 -9.07
C ASN A 19 -3.63 24.19 -7.71
N PRO A 20 -2.65 24.81 -7.03
CA PRO A 20 -2.85 25.42 -5.70
C PRO A 20 -3.87 26.57 -5.67
N SER A 21 -4.27 27.10 -6.84
CA SER A 21 -5.33 28.11 -6.95
C SER A 21 -6.75 27.52 -6.93
N LYS A 22 -6.89 26.20 -7.10
CA LYS A 22 -8.18 25.51 -6.99
C LYS A 22 -8.40 24.99 -5.58
N ALA A 23 -9.61 25.12 -5.09
CA ALA A 23 -10.00 24.52 -3.83
C ALA A 23 -9.84 22.99 -3.92
N ARG A 24 -9.19 22.38 -2.92
CA ARG A 24 -9.05 20.92 -2.81
C ARG A 24 -10.38 20.24 -2.48
N GLU A 25 -11.30 20.98 -1.90
CA GLU A 25 -12.62 20.53 -1.47
C GLU A 25 -13.67 21.42 -2.13
N LEU A 26 -14.58 20.80 -2.85
CA LEU A 26 -15.65 21.48 -3.58
C LEU A 26 -16.99 21.03 -3.00
N LEU A 27 -17.74 21.98 -2.44
CA LEU A 27 -19.10 21.70 -1.92
C LEU A 27 -20.10 21.67 -3.08
N HIS A 28 -21.04 20.73 -3.02
CA HIS A 28 -22.12 20.58 -4.00
C HIS A 28 -21.65 20.46 -5.45
N ALA A 29 -20.44 19.91 -5.62
CA ALA A 29 -19.86 19.71 -6.93
C ALA A 29 -20.32 18.39 -7.57
N SER A 30 -20.06 18.28 -8.85
CA SER A 30 -20.38 17.11 -9.68
C SER A 30 -19.15 16.70 -10.48
N VAL A 31 -19.11 15.43 -10.88
CA VAL A 31 -18.08 14.84 -11.73
C VAL A 31 -18.76 14.23 -12.95
N PHE A 32 -18.31 14.61 -14.14
CA PHE A 32 -18.74 13.99 -15.38
C PHE A 32 -17.62 13.13 -15.94
N VAL A 33 -17.93 11.88 -16.21
CA VAL A 33 -17.01 10.86 -16.70
C VAL A 33 -17.41 10.44 -18.10
N ARG A 34 -16.43 10.30 -18.98
CA ARG A 34 -16.61 9.70 -20.31
C ARG A 34 -15.70 8.50 -20.43
N ASP A 35 -16.27 7.36 -20.76
CA ASP A 35 -15.62 6.05 -20.73
C ASP A 35 -15.00 5.80 -19.35
N ASN A 36 -13.68 5.84 -19.20
CA ASN A 36 -12.99 5.62 -17.94
C ASN A 36 -12.22 6.86 -17.43
N LEU A 37 -12.44 8.04 -18.04
CA LEU A 37 -11.74 9.27 -17.70
C LEU A 37 -12.68 10.34 -17.15
N ILE A 38 -12.19 11.10 -16.19
CA ILE A 38 -12.85 12.31 -15.72
C ILE A 38 -12.75 13.35 -16.84
N GLU A 39 -13.91 13.77 -17.38
CA GLU A 39 -13.97 14.81 -18.40
C GLU A 39 -14.07 16.20 -17.78
N SER A 40 -14.88 16.35 -16.74
CA SER A 40 -15.06 17.64 -16.06
C SER A 40 -15.49 17.49 -14.61
N ILE A 41 -15.13 18.50 -13.80
CA ILE A 41 -15.48 18.63 -12.38
C ILE A 41 -15.91 20.07 -12.15
N GLY A 42 -17.04 20.28 -11.47
CA GLY A 42 -17.52 21.63 -11.15
C GLY A 42 -18.97 21.65 -10.64
N PRO A 43 -19.57 22.86 -10.56
CA PRO A 43 -20.98 22.99 -10.22
C PRO A 43 -21.88 22.24 -11.20
N ALA A 44 -22.94 21.62 -10.72
CA ALA A 44 -23.84 20.82 -11.56
C ALA A 44 -24.40 21.58 -12.77
N ALA A 45 -24.60 22.90 -12.64
CA ALA A 45 -25.12 23.73 -13.73
C ALA A 45 -24.14 23.92 -14.90
N GLU A 46 -22.85 23.70 -14.68
CA GLU A 46 -21.77 23.87 -15.67
C GLU A 46 -21.42 22.56 -16.38
N LEU A 47 -21.95 21.41 -15.90
CA LEU A 47 -21.69 20.09 -16.46
C LEU A 47 -22.85 19.61 -17.36
N PRO A 48 -22.63 18.57 -18.20
CA PRO A 48 -23.72 17.91 -18.92
C PRO A 48 -24.84 17.48 -17.95
N GLN A 49 -26.09 17.75 -18.34
CA GLN A 49 -27.26 17.48 -17.48
C GLN A 49 -27.78 16.05 -17.63
N THR A 50 -27.31 15.33 -18.64
CA THR A 50 -27.69 13.94 -18.95
C THR A 50 -26.46 13.09 -19.16
N ALA A 51 -26.55 11.83 -18.77
CA ALA A 51 -25.54 10.80 -18.99
C ALA A 51 -26.24 9.45 -19.14
N ASP A 52 -25.53 8.44 -19.63
CA ASP A 52 -26.08 7.07 -19.71
C ASP A 52 -26.42 6.53 -18.32
N GLU A 53 -25.59 6.92 -17.30
CA GLU A 53 -25.83 6.61 -15.90
C GLU A 53 -25.68 7.89 -15.04
N VAL A 54 -26.54 8.03 -14.03
CA VAL A 54 -26.53 9.17 -13.11
C VAL A 54 -26.58 8.67 -11.67
N ILE A 55 -25.59 9.07 -10.87
CA ILE A 55 -25.54 8.83 -9.43
C ILE A 55 -25.77 10.15 -8.70
N ASP A 56 -26.78 10.19 -7.83
CA ASP A 56 -27.01 11.34 -6.95
C ASP A 56 -26.22 11.16 -5.65
N ALA A 57 -25.15 11.94 -5.50
CA ALA A 57 -24.25 11.89 -4.38
C ALA A 57 -24.58 12.90 -3.26
N ARG A 58 -25.85 13.34 -3.16
CA ARG A 58 -26.29 14.15 -2.01
C ARG A 58 -26.04 13.39 -0.70
N GLY A 59 -25.46 14.06 0.28
CA GLY A 59 -25.08 13.43 1.54
C GLY A 59 -23.83 12.55 1.45
N HIS A 60 -23.10 12.55 0.35
CA HIS A 60 -21.88 11.77 0.19
C HIS A 60 -20.64 12.66 0.16
N LEU A 61 -19.56 12.14 0.77
CA LEU A 61 -18.20 12.55 0.47
C LEU A 61 -17.71 11.75 -0.74
N VAL A 62 -17.19 12.46 -1.74
CA VAL A 62 -16.55 11.84 -2.91
C VAL A 62 -15.05 12.11 -2.87
N THR A 63 -14.25 11.06 -3.00
CA THR A 63 -12.78 11.11 -3.00
C THR A 63 -12.22 10.38 -4.21
N PRO A 64 -10.93 10.54 -4.54
CA PRO A 64 -10.24 9.54 -5.34
C PRO A 64 -10.38 8.16 -4.69
N GLY A 65 -10.42 7.12 -5.49
CA GLY A 65 -10.32 5.76 -4.97
C GLY A 65 -9.06 5.59 -4.12
N LEU A 66 -9.19 4.94 -2.96
CA LEU A 66 -8.06 4.67 -2.07
C LEU A 66 -7.13 3.65 -2.74
N ILE A 67 -5.84 3.74 -2.41
CA ILE A 67 -4.78 2.94 -3.03
C ILE A 67 -4.02 2.18 -1.95
N ASN A 68 -4.10 0.86 -2.02
CA ASN A 68 -3.41 -0.06 -1.15
C ASN A 68 -2.05 -0.46 -1.75
N THR A 69 -0.95 -0.14 -1.08
CA THR A 69 0.41 -0.34 -1.61
C THR A 69 1.08 -1.63 -1.16
N HIS A 70 0.44 -2.39 -0.25
CA HIS A 70 0.96 -3.66 0.25
C HIS A 70 -0.14 -4.56 0.80
N HIS A 71 -0.16 -5.81 0.34
CA HIS A 71 -1.08 -6.85 0.80
C HIS A 71 -0.47 -8.24 0.60
N HIS A 72 -1.03 -9.23 1.30
CA HIS A 72 -0.85 -10.67 1.09
C HIS A 72 -2.24 -11.30 1.02
N MET A 73 -2.88 -11.22 -0.15
CA MET A 73 -4.30 -11.56 -0.29
C MET A 73 -4.62 -13.03 0.06
N PHE A 74 -3.66 -13.94 -0.17
CA PHE A 74 -3.80 -15.34 0.20
C PHE A 74 -4.00 -15.55 1.72
N GLN A 75 -3.53 -14.62 2.55
CA GLN A 75 -3.67 -14.66 4.00
C GLN A 75 -5.10 -14.43 4.49
N SER A 76 -6.04 -14.03 3.61
CA SER A 76 -7.46 -13.94 3.94
C SER A 76 -8.04 -15.28 4.43
N LEU A 77 -7.44 -16.41 4.02
CA LEU A 77 -7.81 -17.76 4.47
C LEU A 77 -7.31 -18.12 5.87
N THR A 78 -6.34 -17.35 6.40
CA THR A 78 -5.68 -17.64 7.69
C THR A 78 -5.86 -16.51 8.71
N ARG A 79 -6.91 -15.75 8.55
CA ARG A 79 -7.32 -14.71 9.49
C ARG A 79 -7.56 -15.34 10.88
N ALA A 80 -6.96 -14.74 11.91
CA ALA A 80 -7.19 -15.10 13.31
C ALA A 80 -6.89 -16.59 13.68
N ILE A 81 -5.83 -17.19 13.15
CA ILE A 81 -5.38 -18.54 13.54
C ILE A 81 -4.96 -18.57 15.02
N PRO A 82 -5.61 -19.37 15.90
CA PRO A 82 -5.40 -19.30 17.35
C PRO A 82 -3.95 -19.49 17.80
N GLY A 83 -3.21 -20.39 17.15
CA GLY A 83 -1.84 -20.76 17.53
C GLY A 83 -0.80 -19.64 17.35
N VAL A 84 -1.13 -18.59 16.59
CA VAL A 84 -0.21 -17.48 16.28
C VAL A 84 -0.76 -16.10 16.67
N GLN A 85 -1.88 -16.05 17.40
CA GLN A 85 -2.53 -14.78 17.75
C GLN A 85 -1.65 -13.85 18.58
N ASN A 86 -0.79 -14.40 19.42
CA ASN A 86 0.08 -13.67 20.34
C ASN A 86 1.56 -13.80 19.97
N ALA A 87 1.85 -14.20 18.71
CA ALA A 87 3.22 -14.36 18.24
C ALA A 87 3.75 -13.07 17.60
N GLU A 88 5.03 -12.77 17.81
CA GLU A 88 5.78 -11.78 17.07
C GLU A 88 6.12 -12.31 15.65
N LEU A 89 6.63 -11.45 14.76
CA LEU A 89 6.78 -11.71 13.33
C LEU A 89 7.41 -13.08 13.01
N PHE A 90 8.57 -13.42 13.59
CA PHE A 90 9.30 -14.63 13.19
C PHE A 90 8.58 -15.91 13.67
N SER A 91 8.11 -15.91 14.92
CA SER A 91 7.30 -17.01 15.47
C SER A 91 5.96 -17.13 14.74
N TRP A 92 5.34 -16.00 14.37
CA TRP A 92 4.12 -15.94 13.60
C TRP A 92 4.31 -16.54 12.19
N LEU A 93 5.38 -16.19 11.48
CA LEU A 93 5.72 -16.77 10.18
C LEU A 93 5.98 -18.28 10.27
N GLN A 94 6.78 -18.70 11.25
CA GLN A 94 7.09 -20.12 11.46
C GLN A 94 5.83 -20.97 11.74
N GLY A 95 4.85 -20.39 12.44
CA GLY A 95 3.57 -21.05 12.70
C GLY A 95 2.65 -21.11 11.49
N LEU A 96 2.74 -20.14 10.55
CA LEU A 96 1.87 -20.06 9.39
C LEU A 96 2.44 -20.72 8.13
N TYR A 97 3.75 -20.78 7.92
CA TYR A 97 4.34 -21.43 6.73
C TYR A 97 3.84 -22.87 6.51
N PRO A 98 3.73 -23.75 7.54
CA PRO A 98 3.20 -25.09 7.34
C PRO A 98 1.73 -25.11 6.88
N ILE A 99 0.94 -24.10 7.24
CA ILE A 99 -0.44 -23.95 6.79
C ILE A 99 -0.45 -23.49 5.34
N TRP A 100 0.31 -22.45 5.02
CA TRP A 100 0.42 -21.89 3.66
C TRP A 100 1.05 -22.86 2.66
N ALA A 101 1.87 -23.81 3.09
CA ALA A 101 2.39 -24.88 2.25
C ALA A 101 1.30 -25.78 1.63
N ASN A 102 0.05 -25.67 2.10
CA ASN A 102 -1.10 -26.40 1.57
C ASN A 102 -1.98 -25.58 0.62
N LEU A 103 -1.61 -24.33 0.31
CA LEU A 103 -2.36 -23.51 -0.64
C LEU A 103 -2.46 -24.18 -2.00
N THR A 104 -3.58 -24.01 -2.66
CA THR A 104 -3.84 -24.45 -4.03
C THR A 104 -4.16 -23.24 -4.93
N PRO A 105 -4.11 -23.37 -6.28
CA PRO A 105 -4.52 -22.29 -7.19
C PRO A 105 -5.91 -21.75 -6.90
N GLU A 106 -6.90 -22.61 -6.64
CA GLU A 106 -8.25 -22.19 -6.27
C GLU A 106 -8.30 -21.40 -4.99
N MET A 107 -7.55 -21.81 -3.95
CA MET A 107 -7.46 -21.08 -2.68
C MET A 107 -6.89 -19.67 -2.89
N VAL A 108 -5.84 -19.53 -3.69
CA VAL A 108 -5.25 -18.21 -4.00
C VAL A 108 -6.25 -17.35 -4.78
N GLN A 109 -6.92 -17.90 -5.79
CA GLN A 109 -7.92 -17.18 -6.55
C GLN A 109 -9.06 -16.65 -5.66
N VAL A 110 -9.67 -17.53 -4.86
CA VAL A 110 -10.79 -17.17 -3.98
C VAL A 110 -10.36 -16.17 -2.91
N SER A 111 -9.20 -16.37 -2.26
CA SER A 111 -8.71 -15.46 -1.23
C SER A 111 -8.40 -14.06 -1.80
N THR A 112 -7.87 -14.01 -3.02
CA THR A 112 -7.64 -12.74 -3.73
C THR A 112 -8.96 -12.02 -4.02
N GLN A 113 -9.99 -12.74 -4.49
CA GLN A 113 -11.33 -12.16 -4.70
C GLN A 113 -11.94 -11.63 -3.42
N VAL A 114 -11.84 -12.37 -2.31
CA VAL A 114 -12.36 -11.96 -0.99
C VAL A 114 -11.65 -10.70 -0.51
N ALA A 115 -10.31 -10.66 -0.57
CA ALA A 115 -9.53 -9.49 -0.17
C ALA A 115 -9.87 -8.26 -1.01
N MET A 116 -9.97 -8.41 -2.33
CA MET A 116 -10.33 -7.33 -3.24
C MET A 116 -11.76 -6.83 -3.01
N ALA A 117 -12.72 -7.72 -2.74
CA ALA A 117 -14.08 -7.33 -2.41
C ALA A 117 -14.13 -6.49 -1.13
N GLU A 118 -13.39 -6.88 -0.08
CA GLU A 118 -13.29 -6.14 1.18
C GLU A 118 -12.62 -4.76 0.96
N LEU A 119 -11.54 -4.71 0.16
CA LEU A 119 -10.89 -3.46 -0.23
C LEU A 119 -11.84 -2.51 -0.98
N LEU A 120 -12.55 -3.01 -2.00
CA LEU A 120 -13.52 -2.21 -2.79
C LEU A 120 -14.63 -1.66 -1.90
N MET A 121 -15.16 -2.45 -0.97
CA MET A 121 -16.18 -2.00 -0.02
C MET A 121 -15.66 -0.93 0.95
N SER A 122 -14.35 -0.81 1.12
CA SER A 122 -13.70 0.25 1.90
C SER A 122 -13.35 1.49 1.09
N GLY A 123 -13.72 1.54 -0.20
CA GLY A 123 -13.40 2.63 -1.12
C GLY A 123 -12.04 2.51 -1.82
N CYS A 124 -11.37 1.37 -1.71
CA CYS A 124 -10.09 1.12 -2.37
C CYS A 124 -10.31 0.61 -3.81
N THR A 125 -9.78 1.31 -4.80
CA THR A 125 -9.92 0.96 -6.22
C THR A 125 -8.66 0.36 -6.84
N THR A 126 -7.51 0.53 -6.18
CA THR A 126 -6.21 0.03 -6.64
C THR A 126 -5.48 -0.69 -5.51
N SER A 127 -4.98 -1.88 -5.77
CA SER A 127 -4.19 -2.63 -4.79
C SER A 127 -2.92 -3.21 -5.39
N SER A 128 -1.83 -3.19 -4.60
CA SER A 128 -0.71 -4.12 -4.78
C SER A 128 -1.00 -5.38 -3.96
N ASP A 129 -0.51 -6.53 -4.44
CA ASP A 129 -0.46 -7.79 -3.68
C ASP A 129 0.94 -8.39 -3.77
N HIS A 130 1.39 -9.01 -2.72
CA HIS A 130 2.70 -9.65 -2.61
C HIS A 130 2.52 -11.14 -2.32
N LEU A 131 2.26 -11.93 -3.37
CA LEU A 131 2.27 -13.37 -3.29
C LEU A 131 3.72 -13.86 -3.35
N TYR A 132 4.19 -14.53 -2.29
CA TYR A 132 5.60 -14.94 -2.14
C TYR A 132 5.78 -16.45 -1.88
N ILE A 133 4.71 -17.23 -1.93
CA ILE A 133 4.73 -18.69 -1.69
C ILE A 133 3.93 -19.40 -2.78
N TYR A 134 4.53 -20.42 -3.40
CA TYR A 134 4.00 -21.09 -4.62
C TYR A 134 3.93 -22.62 -4.50
N PRO A 135 3.27 -23.18 -3.47
CA PRO A 135 3.12 -24.61 -3.34
C PRO A 135 2.06 -25.17 -4.32
N ASN A 136 2.08 -26.46 -4.56
CA ASN A 136 0.99 -27.22 -5.19
C ASN A 136 0.50 -26.67 -6.55
N GLY A 137 1.38 -26.04 -7.31
CA GLY A 137 1.05 -25.48 -8.62
C GLY A 137 0.42 -24.08 -8.59
N VAL A 138 0.40 -23.42 -7.43
CA VAL A 138 0.02 -22.00 -7.30
C VAL A 138 0.90 -21.13 -8.20
N ARG A 139 0.30 -20.13 -8.84
CA ARG A 139 0.98 -19.16 -9.71
C ARG A 139 0.43 -17.76 -9.45
N LEU A 140 1.20 -16.74 -9.74
CA LEU A 140 0.72 -15.35 -9.66
C LEU A 140 -0.40 -15.08 -10.69
N ASP A 141 -0.46 -15.89 -11.76
CA ASP A 141 -1.55 -15.92 -12.73
C ASP A 141 -2.92 -16.08 -12.06
N ASP A 142 -3.03 -16.87 -10.99
CA ASP A 142 -4.28 -17.11 -10.23
C ASP A 142 -4.80 -15.82 -9.58
N SER A 143 -3.89 -15.01 -8.99
CA SER A 143 -4.24 -13.68 -8.43
C SER A 143 -4.58 -12.67 -9.52
N ILE A 144 -3.87 -12.67 -10.65
CA ILE A 144 -4.14 -11.78 -11.79
C ILE A 144 -5.52 -12.06 -12.38
N GLU A 145 -5.87 -13.34 -12.54
CA GLU A 145 -7.18 -13.73 -13.05
C GLU A 145 -8.30 -13.33 -12.08
N ALA A 146 -8.10 -13.50 -10.76
CA ALA A 146 -9.03 -13.02 -9.75
C ALA A 146 -9.25 -11.51 -9.84
N ALA A 147 -8.17 -10.72 -10.02
CA ALA A 147 -8.25 -9.28 -10.18
C ALA A 147 -9.04 -8.87 -11.44
N ARG A 148 -8.86 -9.59 -12.55
CA ARG A 148 -9.61 -9.36 -13.79
C ARG A 148 -11.10 -9.64 -13.62
N GLN A 149 -11.45 -10.72 -12.91
CA GLN A 149 -12.85 -11.09 -12.66
C GLN A 149 -13.56 -10.08 -11.74
N ILE A 150 -12.88 -9.57 -10.72
CA ILE A 150 -13.40 -8.53 -9.82
C ILE A 150 -13.43 -7.15 -10.50
N GLY A 151 -12.53 -6.90 -11.47
CA GLY A 151 -12.40 -5.61 -12.13
C GLY A 151 -11.65 -4.56 -11.31
N MET A 152 -10.80 -4.96 -10.37
CA MET A 152 -9.98 -4.05 -9.56
C MET A 152 -8.64 -3.77 -10.26
N ARG A 153 -8.16 -2.52 -10.20
CA ARG A 153 -6.81 -2.16 -10.66
C ARG A 153 -5.76 -2.80 -9.76
N PHE A 154 -4.78 -3.48 -10.36
CA PHE A 154 -3.92 -4.41 -9.65
C PHE A 154 -2.44 -4.28 -10.01
N THR A 155 -1.60 -4.18 -8.99
CA THR A 155 -0.14 -4.36 -9.10
C THR A 155 0.22 -5.74 -8.54
N ALA A 156 0.40 -6.70 -9.43
CA ALA A 156 0.78 -8.07 -9.10
C ALA A 156 2.27 -8.14 -8.80
N SER A 157 2.66 -8.23 -7.52
CA SER A 157 4.06 -8.33 -7.14
C SER A 157 4.48 -9.79 -7.06
N ARG A 158 5.37 -10.21 -7.98
CA ARG A 158 5.94 -11.57 -7.98
C ARG A 158 6.91 -11.69 -6.82
N GLY A 159 6.38 -12.17 -5.69
CA GLY A 159 7.17 -12.48 -4.49
C GLY A 159 8.01 -13.74 -4.69
N SER A 160 8.98 -13.96 -3.81
CA SER A 160 9.80 -15.17 -3.84
C SER A 160 10.53 -15.38 -2.53
N MET A 161 10.82 -16.64 -2.22
CA MET A 161 11.71 -17.07 -1.15
C MET A 161 12.68 -18.08 -1.73
N SER A 162 14.00 -17.95 -1.49
CA SER A 162 15.04 -18.81 -2.04
C SER A 162 15.96 -19.40 -0.97
N VAL A 163 15.95 -18.86 0.25
CA VAL A 163 16.82 -19.30 1.36
C VAL A 163 15.96 -19.94 2.44
N GLY A 164 16.01 -21.28 2.52
CA GLY A 164 15.29 -22.06 3.52
C GLY A 164 16.07 -22.23 4.83
N GLN A 165 15.43 -22.91 5.79
CA GLN A 165 16.01 -23.15 7.13
C GLN A 165 17.36 -23.86 7.07
N SER A 166 17.55 -24.82 6.17
CA SER A 166 18.83 -25.53 6.01
C SER A 166 19.98 -24.63 5.56
N GLN A 167 19.66 -23.46 5.01
CA GLN A 167 20.62 -22.45 4.55
C GLN A 167 20.68 -21.23 5.48
N GLY A 168 20.01 -21.29 6.63
CA GLY A 168 19.96 -20.22 7.62
C GLY A 168 18.93 -19.13 7.36
N GLY A 169 17.97 -19.37 6.47
CA GLY A 169 16.76 -18.58 6.29
C GLY A 169 15.66 -18.93 7.27
N LEU A 170 14.55 -18.18 7.24
CA LEU A 170 13.41 -18.40 8.11
C LEU A 170 12.39 -19.41 7.54
N PRO A 171 12.06 -19.41 6.22
CA PRO A 171 11.06 -20.31 5.68
C PRO A 171 11.51 -21.78 5.66
N PRO A 172 10.59 -22.74 5.80
CA PRO A 172 10.90 -24.15 5.56
C PRO A 172 11.43 -24.38 4.13
N ASP A 173 12.35 -25.34 3.98
CA ASP A 173 12.92 -25.66 2.66
C ASP A 173 11.88 -26.12 1.62
N SER A 174 10.75 -26.64 2.08
CA SER A 174 9.65 -27.08 1.21
C SER A 174 8.86 -25.98 0.52
N VAL A 175 9.04 -24.72 0.93
CA VAL A 175 8.31 -23.56 0.38
C VAL A 175 9.21 -22.52 -0.27
N VAL A 176 10.50 -22.82 -0.43
CA VAL A 176 11.43 -21.99 -1.19
C VAL A 176 11.57 -22.49 -2.63
N GLU A 177 11.93 -21.59 -3.52
CA GLU A 177 12.07 -21.87 -4.95
C GLU A 177 13.52 -21.74 -5.42
N ASN A 178 13.84 -22.37 -6.55
CA ASN A 178 15.11 -22.18 -7.23
C ASN A 178 15.21 -20.77 -7.85
N GLU A 179 16.32 -20.08 -7.69
CA GLU A 179 16.51 -18.69 -8.11
C GLU A 179 16.43 -18.49 -9.62
N ASP A 180 16.96 -19.43 -10.42
CA ASP A 180 16.84 -19.38 -11.89
C ASP A 180 15.37 -19.50 -12.33
N PHE A 181 14.60 -20.34 -11.63
CA PHE A 181 13.17 -20.47 -11.90
C PHE A 181 12.42 -19.20 -11.53
N ILE A 182 12.73 -18.60 -10.34
CA ILE A 182 12.14 -17.33 -9.89
C ILE A 182 12.35 -16.24 -10.94
N LEU A 183 13.58 -16.06 -11.43
CA LEU A 183 13.90 -15.03 -12.41
C LEU A 183 13.19 -15.26 -13.75
N LYS A 184 13.17 -16.51 -14.24
CA LYS A 184 12.48 -16.88 -15.50
C LYS A 184 10.97 -16.69 -15.40
N ASP A 185 10.35 -17.11 -14.30
CA ASP A 185 8.91 -16.92 -14.10
C ASP A 185 8.55 -15.45 -13.93
N THR A 186 9.38 -14.67 -13.24
CA THR A 186 9.23 -13.23 -13.14
C THR A 186 9.27 -12.54 -14.50
N GLN A 187 10.24 -12.90 -15.35
CA GLN A 187 10.32 -12.42 -16.73
C GLN A 187 9.05 -12.77 -17.52
N ARG A 188 8.62 -14.04 -17.48
CA ARG A 188 7.39 -14.49 -18.14
C ARG A 188 6.17 -13.67 -17.73
N LEU A 189 6.02 -13.41 -16.43
CA LEU A 189 4.89 -12.63 -15.91
C LEU A 189 4.91 -11.17 -16.37
N ILE A 190 6.09 -10.55 -16.39
CA ILE A 190 6.24 -9.19 -16.91
C ILE A 190 5.84 -9.16 -18.40
N GLU A 191 6.38 -10.06 -19.20
CA GLU A 191 6.10 -10.13 -20.66
C GLU A 191 4.63 -10.44 -20.98
N ALA A 192 3.96 -11.23 -20.11
CA ALA A 192 2.57 -11.65 -20.34
C ALA A 192 1.53 -10.63 -19.85
N TYR A 193 1.82 -9.90 -18.78
CA TYR A 193 0.77 -9.16 -18.06
C TYR A 193 1.08 -7.69 -17.77
N HIS A 194 2.35 -7.26 -17.82
CA HIS A 194 2.67 -5.87 -17.47
C HIS A 194 2.21 -4.90 -18.57
N ASP A 195 1.24 -4.06 -18.24
CA ASP A 195 0.74 -3.01 -19.12
C ASP A 195 1.29 -1.64 -18.67
N LYS A 196 1.96 -0.93 -19.58
CA LYS A 196 2.56 0.40 -19.35
C LYS A 196 1.64 1.55 -19.79
N SER A 197 0.47 1.23 -20.33
CA SER A 197 -0.44 2.25 -20.86
C SER A 197 -1.06 3.10 -19.75
N PHE A 198 -1.47 4.29 -20.11
CA PHE A 198 -2.30 5.12 -19.25
C PHE A 198 -3.62 4.40 -18.96
N GLY A 199 -4.05 4.37 -17.71
CA GLY A 199 -5.24 3.65 -17.29
C GLY A 199 -5.06 2.13 -17.18
N ALA A 200 -3.84 1.59 -17.27
CA ALA A 200 -3.56 0.16 -17.17
C ALA A 200 -4.21 -0.48 -15.95
N MET A 201 -4.90 -1.60 -16.14
CA MET A 201 -5.56 -2.34 -15.06
C MET A 201 -4.63 -3.31 -14.34
N VAL A 202 -3.57 -3.79 -15.01
CA VAL A 202 -2.61 -4.74 -14.42
C VAL A 202 -1.19 -4.27 -14.65
N ASN A 203 -0.45 -4.10 -13.55
CA ASN A 203 0.99 -3.94 -13.57
C ASN A 203 1.65 -5.13 -12.86
N VAL A 204 2.89 -5.44 -13.21
CA VAL A 204 3.72 -6.45 -12.53
C VAL A 204 4.89 -5.75 -11.85
N ALA A 205 5.19 -6.15 -10.61
CA ALA A 205 6.37 -5.74 -9.89
C ALA A 205 7.21 -6.95 -9.47
N VAL A 206 8.51 -6.75 -9.30
CA VAL A 206 9.45 -7.79 -8.84
C VAL A 206 9.62 -7.66 -7.33
N ALA A 207 9.40 -8.74 -6.58
CA ALA A 207 9.24 -8.63 -5.14
C ALA A 207 9.83 -9.80 -4.33
N PRO A 208 11.16 -10.04 -4.31
CA PRO A 208 11.77 -10.92 -3.32
C PRO A 208 11.27 -10.58 -1.92
N CYS A 209 10.92 -11.61 -1.11
CA CYS A 209 10.08 -11.41 0.06
C CYS A 209 10.74 -10.51 1.13
N SER A 210 11.96 -10.85 1.58
CA SER A 210 12.62 -10.13 2.67
C SER A 210 14.10 -10.49 2.76
N PRO A 211 14.95 -9.70 3.44
CA PRO A 211 16.37 -10.00 3.63
C PRO A 211 16.65 -11.37 4.27
N PHE A 212 15.72 -11.89 5.08
CA PHE A 212 15.86 -13.17 5.80
C PHE A 212 15.27 -14.37 5.07
N SER A 213 14.80 -14.21 3.84
CA SER A 213 14.14 -15.27 3.06
C SER A 213 14.70 -15.42 1.63
N VAL A 214 15.62 -14.55 1.21
CA VAL A 214 16.22 -14.57 -0.12
C VAL A 214 17.74 -14.35 -0.06
N SER A 215 18.47 -14.78 -1.09
CA SER A 215 19.90 -14.51 -1.20
C SER A 215 20.16 -13.07 -1.66
N ARG A 216 21.37 -12.56 -1.34
CA ARG A 216 21.82 -11.26 -1.86
C ARG A 216 21.95 -11.25 -3.38
N ASP A 217 22.26 -12.40 -3.98
CA ASP A 217 22.40 -12.52 -5.42
C ASP A 217 21.03 -12.46 -6.12
N LEU A 218 20.01 -13.13 -5.57
CA LEU A 218 18.64 -12.98 -6.07
C LEU A 218 18.17 -11.52 -5.96
N MET A 219 18.47 -10.83 -4.87
CA MET A 219 18.14 -9.40 -4.74
C MET A 219 18.76 -8.57 -5.86
N ARG A 220 20.08 -8.75 -6.14
CA ARG A 220 20.78 -8.02 -7.21
C ARG A 220 20.22 -8.33 -8.60
N GLU A 221 20.04 -9.61 -8.91
CA GLU A 221 19.54 -10.03 -10.23
C GLU A 221 18.07 -9.59 -10.43
N SER A 222 17.26 -9.63 -9.38
CA SER A 222 15.89 -9.10 -9.39
C SER A 222 15.87 -7.58 -9.68
N ALA A 223 16.76 -6.80 -9.08
CA ALA A 223 16.87 -5.37 -9.34
C ALA A 223 17.30 -5.08 -10.79
N LYS A 224 18.24 -5.86 -11.33
CA LYS A 224 18.65 -5.76 -12.75
C LYS A 224 17.50 -6.10 -13.69
N LEU A 225 16.82 -7.22 -13.43
CA LEU A 225 15.67 -7.68 -14.24
C LEU A 225 14.56 -6.63 -14.26
N ALA A 226 14.16 -6.12 -13.11
CA ALA A 226 13.12 -5.11 -13.00
C ALA A 226 13.46 -3.85 -13.80
N ARG A 227 14.69 -3.34 -13.68
CA ARG A 227 15.14 -2.15 -14.40
C ARG A 227 15.29 -2.37 -15.91
N HIS A 228 15.68 -3.58 -16.32
CA HIS A 228 15.71 -3.96 -17.75
C HIS A 228 14.33 -3.83 -18.39
N TYR A 229 13.30 -4.30 -17.69
CA TYR A 229 11.91 -4.22 -18.15
C TYR A 229 11.20 -2.91 -17.81
N GLY A 230 11.80 -2.05 -16.97
CA GLY A 230 11.19 -0.81 -16.50
C GLY A 230 9.96 -1.07 -15.62
N VAL A 231 10.00 -2.12 -14.80
CA VAL A 231 8.99 -2.45 -13.78
C VAL A 231 9.51 -2.10 -12.39
N ARG A 232 8.61 -2.01 -11.40
CA ARG A 232 8.96 -1.60 -10.04
C ARG A 232 9.43 -2.77 -9.18
N LEU A 233 10.09 -2.40 -8.07
CA LEU A 233 10.68 -3.28 -7.08
C LEU A 233 10.00 -3.13 -5.73
N HIS A 234 9.71 -4.25 -5.06
CA HIS A 234 9.09 -4.28 -3.74
C HIS A 234 9.69 -5.35 -2.83
N THR A 235 9.85 -5.06 -1.54
CA THR A 235 10.24 -6.03 -0.51
C THR A 235 9.87 -5.53 0.88
N HIS A 236 9.88 -6.42 1.89
CA HIS A 236 9.82 -6.03 3.30
C HIS A 236 11.20 -5.54 3.77
N LEU A 237 11.22 -4.51 4.61
CA LEU A 237 12.48 -3.98 5.12
C LEU A 237 12.29 -3.29 6.48
N ALA A 238 13.20 -3.56 7.41
CA ALA A 238 13.26 -2.89 8.71
C ALA A 238 11.92 -2.95 9.47
N GLU A 239 11.26 -4.11 9.48
CA GLU A 239 9.94 -4.24 10.06
C GLU A 239 10.00 -4.27 11.60
N ASN A 240 10.87 -5.08 12.18
CA ASN A 240 11.01 -5.19 13.63
C ASN A 240 12.46 -5.35 14.10
N ASP A 241 12.67 -5.54 15.41
CA ASP A 241 14.00 -5.63 16.00
C ASP A 241 14.74 -6.92 15.59
N HIS A 242 14.02 -8.03 15.31
CA HIS A 242 14.62 -9.27 14.82
C HIS A 242 15.16 -9.10 13.39
N ASP A 243 14.48 -8.35 12.53
CA ASP A 243 14.96 -8.01 11.19
C ASP A 243 16.26 -7.17 11.25
N LEU A 244 16.31 -6.19 12.16
CA LEU A 244 17.54 -5.43 12.41
C LEU A 244 18.68 -6.33 12.90
N ALA A 245 18.41 -7.21 13.86
CA ALA A 245 19.38 -8.14 14.41
C ALA A 245 19.91 -9.10 13.33
N TYR A 246 19.01 -9.63 12.49
CA TYR A 246 19.36 -10.49 11.36
C TYR A 246 20.26 -9.76 10.36
N SER A 247 19.89 -8.54 9.95
CA SER A 247 20.70 -7.72 9.03
C SER A 247 22.10 -7.43 9.59
N LYS A 248 22.17 -7.15 10.89
CA LYS A 248 23.46 -6.92 11.56
C LYS A 248 24.31 -8.17 11.67
N GLU A 249 23.70 -9.29 12.06
CA GLU A 249 24.41 -10.57 12.24
C GLU A 249 24.91 -11.15 10.90
N LYS A 250 24.02 -11.20 9.90
CA LYS A 250 24.29 -11.88 8.62
C LYS A 250 25.05 -11.00 7.63
N PHE A 251 24.78 -9.69 7.63
CA PHE A 251 25.31 -8.78 6.61
C PHE A 251 26.21 -7.68 7.16
N ASN A 252 26.30 -7.54 8.47
CA ASN A 252 27.03 -6.50 9.18
C ASN A 252 26.68 -5.06 8.72
N CYS A 253 25.44 -4.80 8.36
CA CYS A 253 24.95 -3.50 7.90
C CYS A 253 23.55 -3.21 8.44
N THR A 254 23.09 -1.95 8.31
CA THR A 254 21.71 -1.58 8.56
C THR A 254 20.81 -2.03 7.39
N PRO A 255 19.47 -2.15 7.58
CA PRO A 255 18.58 -2.44 6.47
C PRO A 255 18.68 -1.44 5.32
N ALA A 256 18.85 -0.16 5.59
CA ALA A 256 19.03 0.86 4.54
C ALA A 256 20.32 0.67 3.75
N GLN A 257 21.42 0.35 4.42
CA GLN A 257 22.70 0.02 3.79
C GLN A 257 22.59 -1.26 2.97
N TYR A 258 21.89 -2.30 3.48
CA TYR A 258 21.59 -3.51 2.72
C TYR A 258 20.85 -3.20 1.42
N ALA A 259 19.80 -2.37 1.49
CA ALA A 259 19.06 -1.96 0.31
C ALA A 259 19.95 -1.18 -0.67
N GLN A 260 20.78 -0.26 -0.19
CA GLN A 260 21.72 0.51 -1.01
C GLN A 260 22.73 -0.39 -1.72
N ASP A 261 23.39 -1.32 -1.01
CA ASP A 261 24.41 -2.22 -1.55
C ASP A 261 23.88 -3.15 -2.65
N LEU A 262 22.61 -3.47 -2.62
CA LEU A 262 21.96 -4.40 -3.55
C LEU A 262 21.21 -3.70 -4.68
N GLY A 263 21.23 -2.35 -4.71
CA GLY A 263 20.54 -1.57 -5.73
C GLY A 263 19.02 -1.46 -5.49
N TRP A 264 18.59 -1.55 -4.24
CA TRP A 264 17.18 -1.48 -3.84
C TRP A 264 16.78 -0.11 -3.29
N LEU A 265 17.38 0.95 -3.85
CA LEU A 265 16.99 2.34 -3.67
C LEU A 265 16.67 2.97 -5.04
N GLY A 266 15.69 3.85 -5.09
CA GLY A 266 15.29 4.56 -6.30
C GLY A 266 13.80 4.86 -6.35
N HIS A 267 13.41 5.75 -7.25
CA HIS A 267 12.01 6.09 -7.50
C HIS A 267 11.18 4.89 -8.02
N ASP A 268 11.84 3.85 -8.48
CA ASP A 268 11.29 2.59 -8.96
C ASP A 268 11.12 1.54 -7.86
N VAL A 269 11.45 1.87 -6.60
CA VAL A 269 11.48 0.95 -5.46
C VAL A 269 10.54 1.43 -4.36
N TRP A 270 9.83 0.50 -3.72
CA TRP A 270 9.17 0.76 -2.44
C TRP A 270 9.31 -0.42 -1.48
N HIS A 271 9.40 -0.12 -0.18
CA HIS A 271 9.55 -1.10 0.88
C HIS A 271 8.33 -1.10 1.80
N ALA A 272 7.90 -2.29 2.25
CA ALA A 272 6.87 -2.41 3.26
C ALA A 272 7.44 -2.17 4.67
N HIS A 273 6.60 -1.65 5.55
CA HIS A 273 6.78 -1.38 6.98
C HIS A 273 7.76 -0.26 7.31
N CYS A 274 9.06 -0.46 7.15
CA CYS A 274 10.12 0.50 7.47
C CYS A 274 10.01 1.09 8.90
N VAL A 275 9.49 0.31 9.87
CA VAL A 275 9.22 0.73 11.25
C VAL A 275 10.51 1.14 11.95
N LYS A 276 11.58 0.39 11.69
CA LYS A 276 12.91 0.55 12.31
C LYS A 276 13.93 1.25 11.40
N LEU A 277 13.44 1.98 10.39
CA LEU A 277 14.33 2.77 9.53
C LEU A 277 14.93 3.92 10.34
N ASP A 278 16.25 4.01 10.38
CA ASP A 278 16.97 5.08 11.08
C ASP A 278 17.04 6.39 10.28
N ASP A 279 17.62 7.42 10.89
CA ASP A 279 17.69 8.75 10.27
C ASP A 279 18.54 8.79 9.01
N GLU A 280 19.58 7.98 8.94
CA GLU A 280 20.42 7.82 7.74
C GLU A 280 19.61 7.14 6.63
N GLY A 281 18.88 6.08 6.96
CA GLY A 281 17.97 5.40 6.03
C GLY A 281 16.86 6.30 5.51
N ILE A 282 16.22 7.11 6.37
CA ILE A 282 15.22 8.09 5.94
C ILE A 282 15.83 9.11 4.97
N SER A 283 17.05 9.58 5.25
CA SER A 283 17.75 10.52 4.38
C SER A 283 18.10 9.91 3.02
N LEU A 284 18.54 8.64 3.00
CA LEU A 284 18.79 7.89 1.76
C LEU A 284 17.49 7.69 0.94
N PHE A 285 16.40 7.31 1.59
CA PHE A 285 15.11 7.12 0.93
C PHE A 285 14.59 8.43 0.33
N ALA A 286 14.70 9.54 1.06
CA ALA A 286 14.33 10.87 0.57
C ALA A 286 15.17 11.28 -0.64
N ALA A 287 16.49 11.14 -0.56
CA ALA A 287 17.42 11.51 -1.64
C ALA A 287 17.22 10.69 -2.92
N THR A 288 16.80 9.44 -2.79
CA THR A 288 16.57 8.52 -3.92
C THR A 288 15.10 8.42 -4.33
N ARG A 289 14.19 9.06 -3.59
CA ARG A 289 12.74 8.94 -3.78
C ARG A 289 12.22 7.50 -3.65
N THR A 290 12.86 6.71 -2.81
CA THR A 290 12.43 5.34 -2.47
C THR A 290 11.14 5.40 -1.66
N GLY A 291 10.12 4.66 -2.09
CA GLY A 291 8.80 4.66 -1.47
C GLY A 291 8.69 3.77 -0.23
N VAL A 292 7.68 4.05 0.60
CA VAL A 292 7.33 3.24 1.78
C VAL A 292 5.84 2.92 1.78
N ALA A 293 5.50 1.64 1.95
CA ALA A 293 4.15 1.18 2.27
C ALA A 293 4.01 1.08 3.79
N HIS A 294 3.30 2.03 4.40
CA HIS A 294 3.03 2.04 5.83
C HIS A 294 1.86 1.11 6.17
N CYS A 295 2.08 0.15 7.08
CA CYS A 295 1.10 -0.87 7.47
C CYS A 295 0.77 -0.76 8.97
N PRO A 296 0.06 0.29 9.42
CA PRO A 296 -0.09 0.59 10.85
C PRO A 296 -0.76 -0.52 11.65
N CYS A 297 -1.83 -1.14 11.15
CA CYS A 297 -2.53 -2.21 11.87
C CYS A 297 -1.65 -3.43 12.06
N SER A 298 -0.98 -3.89 11.01
CA SER A 298 -0.05 -5.03 11.08
C SER A 298 1.12 -4.74 12.03
N ASN A 299 1.72 -3.55 11.94
CA ASN A 299 2.82 -3.15 12.81
C ASN A 299 2.42 -3.16 14.29
N MET A 300 1.18 -2.73 14.61
CA MET A 300 0.64 -2.80 15.98
C MET A 300 0.38 -4.25 16.41
N ARG A 301 -0.28 -5.03 15.54
CA ARG A 301 -0.66 -6.41 15.86
C ARG A 301 0.55 -7.32 16.09
N LEU A 302 1.61 -7.16 15.32
CA LEU A 302 2.86 -7.91 15.47
C LEU A 302 3.84 -7.25 16.45
N SER A 303 3.44 -6.15 17.11
CA SER A 303 4.29 -5.36 18.02
C SER A 303 5.60 -4.88 17.39
N SER A 304 5.61 -4.64 16.09
CA SER A 304 6.78 -4.14 15.36
C SER A 304 7.21 -2.74 15.82
N GLY A 305 6.22 -1.91 16.22
CA GLY A 305 6.46 -0.56 16.75
C GLY A 305 5.71 0.53 15.98
N ILE A 306 6.13 1.77 16.17
CA ILE A 306 5.55 2.96 15.52
C ILE A 306 6.54 3.44 14.46
N ALA A 307 6.16 3.30 13.17
CA ALA A 307 6.98 3.78 12.06
C ALA A 307 7.09 5.33 12.09
N PRO A 308 8.27 5.91 11.80
CA PRO A 308 8.50 7.36 11.86
C PRO A 308 7.92 8.10 10.63
N ILE A 309 6.65 7.87 10.30
CA ILE A 309 6.00 8.27 9.05
C ILE A 309 6.00 9.78 8.85
N ARG A 310 5.72 10.58 9.91
CA ARG A 310 5.76 12.04 9.78
C ARG A 310 7.17 12.52 9.42
N LYS A 311 8.20 11.92 10.01
CA LYS A 311 9.59 12.24 9.71
C LYS A 311 9.93 11.90 8.25
N MET A 312 9.48 10.74 7.76
CA MET A 312 9.64 10.33 6.37
C MET A 312 8.95 11.31 5.41
N ILE A 313 7.68 11.66 5.66
CA ILE A 313 6.92 12.63 4.83
C ILE A 313 7.62 13.99 4.83
N ASN A 314 8.04 14.49 6.00
CA ASN A 314 8.73 15.78 6.12
C ASN A 314 10.09 15.80 5.40
N ALA A 315 10.75 14.66 5.31
CA ALA A 315 11.99 14.50 4.55
C ALA A 315 11.77 14.35 3.03
N GLY A 316 10.52 14.18 2.56
CA GLY A 316 10.18 14.00 1.16
C GLY A 316 10.20 12.55 0.67
N VAL A 317 10.16 11.58 1.57
CA VAL A 317 9.98 10.16 1.22
C VAL A 317 8.55 9.94 0.74
N PRO A 318 8.32 9.32 -0.42
CA PRO A 318 6.98 8.91 -0.85
C PRO A 318 6.40 7.87 0.12
N VAL A 319 5.22 8.13 0.68
CA VAL A 319 4.56 7.22 1.62
C VAL A 319 3.15 6.91 1.14
N GLY A 320 2.82 5.62 1.04
CA GLY A 320 1.49 5.09 0.82
C GLY A 320 1.04 4.23 1.99
N LEU A 321 -0.24 3.84 2.02
CA LEU A 321 -0.77 2.90 3.01
C LEU A 321 -0.82 1.48 2.45
N GLY A 322 -0.57 0.49 3.30
CA GLY A 322 -0.77 -0.93 3.04
C GLY A 322 -1.57 -1.57 4.16
N VAL A 323 -2.59 -2.36 3.82
CA VAL A 323 -3.35 -3.13 4.81
C VAL A 323 -2.57 -4.35 5.30
N ASP A 324 -1.54 -4.78 4.56
CA ASP A 324 -0.84 -6.05 4.78
C ASP A 324 -1.75 -7.29 4.68
N GLY A 325 -1.28 -8.45 5.07
CA GLY A 325 -2.09 -9.66 5.07
C GLY A 325 -3.15 -9.68 6.17
N CYS A 326 -4.33 -10.24 5.87
CA CYS A 326 -5.40 -10.36 6.88
C CYS A 326 -5.00 -11.26 8.08
N ALA A 327 -3.96 -12.07 7.97
CA ALA A 327 -3.43 -12.83 9.10
C ALA A 327 -2.69 -11.96 10.12
N SER A 328 -2.22 -10.76 9.73
CA SER A 328 -1.57 -9.78 10.59
C SER A 328 -2.36 -8.48 10.81
N ASN A 329 -3.50 -8.31 10.11
CA ASN A 329 -4.36 -7.11 10.25
C ASN A 329 -5.78 -7.44 10.73
N ASP A 330 -6.26 -8.66 10.50
CA ASP A 330 -7.64 -9.10 10.70
C ASP A 330 -8.64 -8.55 9.66
N ALA A 331 -8.33 -7.49 8.90
CA ALA A 331 -9.19 -6.85 7.91
C ALA A 331 -8.40 -6.29 6.71
N ALA A 332 -9.09 -6.07 5.58
CA ALA A 332 -8.57 -5.35 4.43
C ALA A 332 -9.37 -4.06 4.20
N HIS A 333 -9.29 -3.10 5.16
CA HIS A 333 -10.16 -1.92 5.19
C HIS A 333 -9.35 -0.61 5.20
N MET A 334 -9.21 0.03 4.04
CA MET A 334 -8.32 1.19 3.84
C MET A 334 -8.69 2.44 4.66
N VAL A 335 -9.98 2.72 4.93
CA VAL A 335 -10.36 3.84 5.80
C VAL A 335 -9.91 3.60 7.24
N ASN A 336 -9.98 2.34 7.70
CA ASN A 336 -9.44 1.97 9.00
C ASN A 336 -7.92 2.15 9.05
N GLU A 337 -7.21 1.72 8.00
CA GLU A 337 -5.76 1.93 7.91
C GLU A 337 -5.38 3.41 7.97
N ALA A 338 -6.08 4.27 7.22
CA ALA A 338 -5.87 5.72 7.25
C ALA A 338 -6.10 6.29 8.66
N ARG A 339 -7.18 5.85 9.34
CA ARG A 339 -7.47 6.24 10.72
C ARG A 339 -6.36 5.80 11.69
N GLN A 340 -5.90 4.55 11.58
CA GLN A 340 -4.85 4.03 12.46
C GLN A 340 -3.49 4.70 12.19
N ALA A 341 -3.14 4.98 10.95
CA ALA A 341 -1.96 5.76 10.60
C ALA A 341 -1.96 7.13 11.30
N MET A 342 -3.08 7.84 11.25
CA MET A 342 -3.25 9.14 11.91
C MET A 342 -3.11 9.02 13.43
N LEU A 343 -3.82 8.08 14.05
CA LEU A 343 -3.82 7.93 15.51
C LEU A 343 -2.46 7.48 16.04
N LEU A 344 -1.80 6.58 15.32
CA LEU A 344 -0.50 6.06 15.70
C LEU A 344 0.61 7.13 15.58
N ALA A 345 0.55 7.97 14.55
CA ALA A 345 1.45 9.12 14.43
C ALA A 345 1.29 10.08 15.61
N ARG A 346 0.04 10.40 16.01
CA ARG A 346 -0.26 11.25 17.16
C ARG A 346 0.27 10.67 18.48
N VAL A 347 0.04 9.37 18.72
CA VAL A 347 0.58 8.67 19.90
C VAL A 347 2.11 8.61 19.84
N GLY A 348 2.70 8.32 18.69
CA GLY A 348 4.15 8.34 18.49
C GLY A 348 4.77 9.69 18.87
N ARG A 349 4.12 10.80 18.49
CA ARG A 349 4.56 12.15 18.89
C ARG A 349 4.45 12.37 20.39
N ALA A 350 3.38 11.89 21.02
CA ALA A 350 3.18 12.03 22.47
C ALA A 350 4.24 11.28 23.30
N LEU A 351 4.87 10.25 22.75
CA LEU A 351 5.95 9.48 23.39
C LEU A 351 7.34 10.15 23.28
N GLN A 352 7.48 11.20 22.44
CA GLN A 352 8.75 11.91 22.30
C GLN A 352 9.00 12.82 23.51
N PRO A 353 10.28 13.04 23.85
CA PRO A 353 10.65 13.97 24.92
C PRO A 353 10.16 15.40 24.61
N PRO A 354 9.97 16.25 25.63
CA PRO A 354 9.66 17.66 25.44
C PRO A 354 10.70 18.34 24.53
N SER A 355 10.24 19.29 23.72
CA SER A 355 11.10 20.11 22.86
C SER A 355 10.90 21.58 23.17
N THR A 356 11.99 22.38 23.08
CA THR A 356 11.95 23.82 23.32
C THR A 356 12.24 24.56 22.03
N ASP A 357 11.39 25.54 21.67
CA ASP A 357 11.59 26.37 20.48
C ASP A 357 12.62 27.50 20.73
N ALA A 358 12.91 28.23 19.66
CA ALA A 358 13.89 29.35 19.71
C ALA A 358 13.49 30.50 20.66
N SER A 359 12.22 30.61 21.05
CA SER A 359 11.71 31.58 22.00
C SER A 359 11.85 31.14 23.47
N GLY A 360 12.30 29.90 23.70
CA GLY A 360 12.41 29.30 25.03
C GLY A 360 11.12 28.65 25.53
N ARG A 361 10.07 28.53 24.69
CA ARG A 361 8.82 27.85 25.04
C ARG A 361 8.98 26.34 24.91
N THR A 362 8.65 25.63 25.98
CA THR A 362 8.67 24.14 25.98
C THR A 362 7.31 23.59 25.56
N PHE A 363 7.35 22.61 24.67
CA PHE A 363 6.19 21.84 24.19
C PHE A 363 6.36 20.39 24.61
N PHE A 364 5.32 19.85 25.22
CA PHE A 364 5.21 18.42 25.49
C PHE A 364 4.66 17.69 24.26
N GLY A 365 4.87 16.37 24.22
CA GLY A 365 4.35 15.55 23.13
C GLY A 365 2.83 15.66 22.97
N CYS A 366 2.09 15.80 24.08
CA CYS A 366 0.63 15.98 24.05
C CYS A 366 0.17 17.31 23.45
N ASP A 367 1.00 18.36 23.48
CA ASP A 367 0.67 19.66 22.85
C ASP A 367 0.77 19.56 21.31
N LEU A 368 1.70 18.75 20.81
CA LEU A 368 2.02 18.62 19.38
C LEU A 368 1.35 17.41 18.73
N GLY A 369 1.05 16.38 19.53
CA GLY A 369 0.49 15.13 19.04
C GLY A 369 -0.78 15.27 18.20
N PRO A 370 -1.81 16.04 18.59
CA PRO A 370 -3.05 16.17 17.82
C PRO A 370 -2.85 16.72 16.40
N SER A 371 -1.83 17.54 16.18
CA SER A 371 -1.50 18.12 14.87
C SER A 371 -0.46 17.34 14.07
N GLU A 372 0.10 16.26 14.62
CA GLU A 372 1.16 15.47 13.98
C GLU A 372 0.71 14.88 12.66
N MET A 373 -0.55 14.42 12.58
CA MET A 373 -1.17 13.95 11.36
C MET A 373 -2.67 14.29 11.38
N THR A 374 -3.14 14.98 10.35
CA THR A 374 -4.55 15.34 10.18
C THR A 374 -5.30 14.25 9.41
N PRO A 375 -6.65 14.23 9.41
CA PRO A 375 -7.42 13.35 8.54
C PRO A 375 -7.08 13.53 7.05
N ARG A 376 -6.83 14.77 6.60
CA ARG A 376 -6.44 15.07 5.23
C ARG A 376 -5.07 14.51 4.88
N ASP A 377 -4.10 14.57 5.80
CA ASP A 377 -2.79 13.93 5.61
C ASP A 377 -2.96 12.42 5.44
N ALA A 378 -3.76 11.78 6.29
CA ALA A 378 -4.01 10.34 6.23
C ALA A 378 -4.67 9.91 4.91
N LEU A 379 -5.69 10.67 4.46
CA LEU A 379 -6.33 10.41 3.16
C LEU A 379 -5.41 10.73 1.97
N SER A 380 -4.55 11.73 2.09
CA SER A 380 -3.53 12.03 1.06
C SER A 380 -2.54 10.88 0.92
N VAL A 381 -2.09 10.27 2.02
CA VAL A 381 -1.24 9.07 2.00
C VAL A 381 -1.98 7.88 1.39
N ALA A 382 -3.29 7.74 1.68
CA ALA A 382 -4.15 6.68 1.15
C ALA A 382 -4.54 6.86 -0.34
N THR A 383 -4.29 8.01 -0.95
CA THR A 383 -4.64 8.34 -2.33
C THR A 383 -3.41 8.70 -3.15
N ARG A 384 -2.99 9.97 -3.12
CA ARG A 384 -1.81 10.45 -3.86
C ARG A 384 -0.51 9.78 -3.47
N GLY A 385 -0.28 9.60 -2.16
CA GLY A 385 0.90 8.90 -1.67
C GLY A 385 0.95 7.47 -2.17
N GLY A 386 -0.18 6.77 -2.16
CA GLY A 386 -0.29 5.42 -2.73
C GLY A 386 0.00 5.40 -4.23
N ALA A 387 -0.53 6.35 -5.01
CA ALA A 387 -0.26 6.46 -6.45
C ALA A 387 1.24 6.70 -6.70
N GLU A 388 1.86 7.61 -5.97
CA GLU A 388 3.29 7.90 -6.08
C GLU A 388 4.15 6.67 -5.76
N VAL A 389 3.84 5.95 -4.67
CA VAL A 389 4.52 4.72 -4.27
C VAL A 389 4.40 3.64 -5.33
N LEU A 390 3.25 3.48 -5.98
CA LEU A 390 3.06 2.52 -7.08
C LEU A 390 3.53 3.07 -8.45
N GLY A 391 4.05 4.30 -8.52
CA GLY A 391 4.53 4.94 -9.75
C GLY A 391 3.43 5.27 -10.74
N ARG A 392 2.21 5.53 -10.25
CA ARG A 392 1.04 5.89 -11.06
C ARG A 392 0.86 7.39 -11.12
N THR A 393 0.60 7.90 -12.32
CA THR A 393 0.35 9.32 -12.58
C THR A 393 -1.06 9.59 -13.08
N ASP A 394 -1.85 8.54 -13.24
CA ASP A 394 -3.18 8.53 -13.84
C ASP A 394 -4.30 8.36 -12.81
N ILE A 395 -3.97 8.10 -11.55
CA ILE A 395 -4.88 7.91 -10.41
C ILE A 395 -4.39 8.69 -9.17
N GLY A 396 -5.15 8.65 -8.08
CA GLY A 396 -4.76 9.20 -6.77
C GLY A 396 -5.22 10.63 -6.51
N HIS A 397 -5.74 11.34 -7.51
CA HIS A 397 -6.41 12.63 -7.36
C HIS A 397 -7.49 12.80 -8.43
N LEU A 398 -8.42 13.73 -8.22
CA LEU A 398 -9.52 13.98 -9.15
C LEU A 398 -9.25 15.26 -9.93
N ALA A 399 -9.00 15.11 -11.24
CA ALA A 399 -8.84 16.20 -12.19
C ALA A 399 -9.29 15.76 -13.59
N PRO A 400 -9.70 16.67 -14.47
CA PRO A 400 -9.95 16.34 -15.88
C PRO A 400 -8.74 15.63 -16.52
N GLY A 401 -9.00 14.53 -17.22
CA GLY A 401 -7.99 13.68 -17.86
C GLY A 401 -7.48 12.53 -16.99
N MET A 402 -7.77 12.50 -15.68
CA MET A 402 -7.42 11.39 -14.81
C MET A 402 -8.39 10.21 -14.98
N CYS A 403 -7.95 9.00 -14.64
CA CYS A 403 -8.85 7.86 -14.53
C CYS A 403 -9.95 8.13 -13.50
N ALA A 404 -11.17 7.70 -13.81
CA ALA A 404 -12.34 7.88 -12.96
C ALA A 404 -12.38 6.83 -11.82
N ASP A 405 -11.28 6.71 -11.10
CA ASP A 405 -11.16 5.89 -9.89
C ASP A 405 -11.67 6.73 -8.70
N LEU A 406 -12.93 6.49 -8.29
CA LEU A 406 -13.65 7.29 -7.30
C LEU A 406 -14.22 6.41 -6.19
N ALA A 407 -14.30 6.97 -4.98
CA ALA A 407 -15.01 6.38 -3.86
C ALA A 407 -16.05 7.35 -3.32
N LEU A 408 -17.27 6.83 -3.06
CA LEU A 408 -18.39 7.58 -2.50
C LEU A 408 -18.71 7.03 -1.12
N PHE A 409 -18.66 7.90 -0.10
CA PHE A 409 -18.96 7.55 1.28
C PHE A 409 -20.28 8.22 1.70
N ASP A 410 -21.31 7.40 1.98
CA ASP A 410 -22.59 7.87 2.49
C ASP A 410 -22.45 8.37 3.94
N LEU A 411 -22.53 9.68 4.13
CA LEU A 411 -22.41 10.34 5.43
C LEU A 411 -23.70 10.26 6.26
N GLY A 412 -24.78 9.78 5.68
CA GLY A 412 -26.07 9.58 6.35
C GLY A 412 -26.14 8.31 7.22
N THR A 413 -25.09 7.48 7.19
CA THR A 413 -25.05 6.25 7.99
C THR A 413 -24.78 6.54 9.48
N LEU A 414 -25.15 5.60 10.36
CA LEU A 414 -24.92 5.73 11.80
C LEU A 414 -23.45 5.94 12.16
N ALA A 415 -22.54 5.37 11.38
CA ALA A 415 -21.09 5.50 11.60
C ALA A 415 -20.58 6.94 11.49
N PHE A 416 -21.26 7.79 10.70
CA PHE A 416 -20.91 9.19 10.47
C PHE A 416 -21.90 10.18 11.13
N ALA A 417 -22.92 9.68 11.84
CA ALA A 417 -23.95 10.52 12.42
C ALA A 417 -23.35 11.55 13.39
N GLY A 418 -23.67 12.82 13.18
CA GLY A 418 -23.17 13.96 13.97
C GLY A 418 -21.75 14.42 13.65
N GLY A 419 -21.06 13.78 12.69
CA GLY A 419 -19.67 14.07 12.34
C GLY A 419 -19.49 15.14 11.26
N ALA A 420 -20.26 15.10 10.22
CA ALA A 420 -19.95 15.75 8.95
C ALA A 420 -20.57 17.15 8.76
N VAL A 421 -20.69 17.95 9.79
CA VAL A 421 -21.39 19.24 9.67
C VAL A 421 -20.51 20.32 9.02
N HIS A 422 -19.21 20.27 9.19
CA HIS A 422 -18.31 21.35 8.80
C HIS A 422 -17.05 20.92 8.06
N ASP A 423 -16.61 19.62 8.14
CA ASP A 423 -15.29 19.22 7.67
C ASP A 423 -15.15 17.69 7.56
#